data_06440a90fcbc032f9f64af104ee2f6b6
#
_entry.id   06440a90fcbc032f9f64af104ee2f6b6
#
_cell.length_a   1.000
_cell.length_b   1.000
_cell.length_c   1.000
_cell.angle_alpha   90.00
_cell.angle_beta   90.00
_cell.angle_gamma   90.00
#
_symmetry.space_group_name_H-M   'P 1'
#
loop_
_entity.id
_entity.type
_entity.pdbx_description
1 polymer ?
#
loop_
_entity_poly.entity_id
_entity_poly.type
_entity_poly.pdbx_seq_one_letter_code
_entity_poly.pdbx_strand_id
1 'polypeptide(L)'
;MNHEITLIHLLFSSLITPYTLNKSRSTLTNDELGNFSINMRENTFTDTFAGITFFVEKKINDRFYNIFISDEENKFQNVISTKENNNNLIILAKEGFISQKKLVLFNGRIQSISSDNELDEIVFKKTELVLSNFDSRTTKVPKVQEISTNYLMRCNNGENLVLIKDNYHCPENNLRKETVARRLGLPLYIPLVSIICSFLLRSRGKNSDSFFKRYFIFLISFIALLSAELLLRFAGFSELNTLLYFLIPIMGLPLLYYMLKINLEKQES
;
A
#
# COMPACT_ATOMS: atom_id res chain seq x y z
N MET A 1 5.03 -14.46 -29.46
CA MET A 1 4.49 -13.15 -28.97
C MET A 1 3.78 -13.26 -27.61
N ASN A 2 2.83 -14.19 -27.40
CA ASN A 2 2.11 -14.28 -26.10
C ASN A 2 3.00 -14.72 -24.92
N HIS A 3 4.02 -15.56 -25.15
CA HIS A 3 4.96 -15.97 -24.10
C HIS A 3 5.84 -14.83 -23.59
N GLU A 4 6.26 -13.94 -24.47
CA GLU A 4 7.07 -12.78 -24.12
C GLU A 4 6.29 -11.80 -23.24
N ILE A 5 5.03 -11.54 -23.58
CA ILE A 5 4.14 -10.68 -22.79
C ILE A 5 3.92 -11.27 -21.39
N THR A 6 3.70 -12.59 -21.32
CA THR A 6 3.52 -13.29 -20.03
C THR A 6 4.76 -13.21 -19.15
N LEU A 7 5.95 -13.44 -19.74
CA LEU A 7 7.23 -13.31 -19.03
C LEU A 7 7.47 -11.88 -18.53
N ILE A 8 7.24 -10.89 -19.38
CA ILE A 8 7.36 -9.48 -19.00
C ILE A 8 6.43 -9.16 -17.84
N HIS A 9 5.16 -9.57 -17.92
CA HIS A 9 4.19 -9.32 -16.86
C HIS A 9 4.59 -10.04 -15.57
N LEU A 10 5.11 -11.25 -15.64
CA LEU A 10 5.60 -12.00 -14.49
C LEU A 10 6.79 -11.30 -13.82
N LEU A 11 7.75 -10.79 -14.60
CA LEU A 11 8.87 -10.00 -14.09
C LEU A 11 8.37 -8.72 -13.40
N PHE A 12 7.44 -8.00 -14.03
CA PHE A 12 6.88 -6.78 -13.43
C PHE A 12 6.14 -7.08 -12.12
N SER A 13 5.28 -8.07 -12.09
CA SER A 13 4.46 -8.38 -10.91
C SER A 13 5.27 -8.95 -9.75
N SER A 14 6.29 -9.77 -10.02
CA SER A 14 7.04 -10.49 -8.99
C SER A 14 8.26 -9.74 -8.46
N LEU A 15 8.93 -8.91 -9.29
CA LEU A 15 10.19 -8.24 -8.94
C LEU A 15 10.06 -6.72 -8.94
N ILE A 16 9.61 -6.13 -10.05
CA ILE A 16 9.65 -4.68 -10.23
C ILE A 16 8.63 -3.99 -9.32
N THR A 17 7.38 -4.46 -9.30
CA THR A 17 6.30 -3.83 -8.52
C THR A 17 6.61 -3.77 -7.01
N PRO A 18 6.97 -4.87 -6.32
CA PRO A 18 7.28 -4.79 -4.89
C PRO A 18 8.52 -3.94 -4.61
N TYR A 19 9.53 -3.98 -5.48
CA TYR A 19 10.73 -3.15 -5.32
C TYR A 19 10.42 -1.66 -5.44
N THR A 20 9.69 -1.25 -6.47
CA THR A 20 9.33 0.16 -6.70
C THR A 20 8.40 0.69 -5.61
N LEU A 21 7.42 -0.08 -5.17
CA LEU A 21 6.53 0.30 -4.08
C LEU A 21 7.28 0.48 -2.77
N ASN A 22 8.17 -0.45 -2.42
CA ASN A 22 9.00 -0.35 -1.22
C ASN A 22 9.94 0.87 -1.29
N LYS A 23 10.58 1.09 -2.45
CA LYS A 23 11.45 2.25 -2.67
C LYS A 23 10.69 3.57 -2.57
N SER A 24 9.50 3.65 -3.19
CA SER A 24 8.63 4.84 -3.10
C SER A 24 8.25 5.13 -1.66
N ARG A 25 7.85 4.11 -0.88
CA ARG A 25 7.55 4.26 0.54
C ARG A 25 8.76 4.77 1.32
N SER A 26 9.93 4.16 1.14
CA SER A 26 11.15 4.57 1.86
C SER A 26 11.56 6.01 1.53
N THR A 27 11.32 6.46 0.30
CA THR A 27 11.58 7.85 -0.08
C THR A 27 10.58 8.79 0.58
N LEU A 28 9.29 8.44 0.56
CA LEU A 28 8.24 9.25 1.20
C LEU A 28 8.46 9.37 2.72
N THR A 29 8.78 8.27 3.40
CA THR A 29 9.05 8.29 4.85
C THR A 29 10.29 9.09 5.21
N ASN A 30 11.34 9.05 4.39
CA ASN A 30 12.55 9.84 4.62
C ASN A 30 12.32 11.34 4.38
N ASP A 31 11.44 11.68 3.44
CA ASP A 31 11.12 13.07 3.07
C ASP A 31 9.97 13.67 3.91
N GLU A 32 9.26 12.88 4.72
CA GLU A 32 8.13 13.37 5.51
C GLU A 32 8.50 14.54 6.42
N LEU A 33 9.70 14.50 7.00
CA LEU A 33 10.21 15.61 7.81
C LEU A 33 10.59 16.84 6.97
N GLY A 34 11.02 16.63 5.71
CA GLY A 34 11.25 17.71 4.75
C GLY A 34 9.94 18.30 4.21
N ASN A 35 8.95 17.46 4.03
CA ASN A 35 7.64 17.82 3.50
C ASN A 35 6.63 18.25 4.59
N PHE A 36 7.00 18.21 5.87
CA PHE A 36 6.13 18.63 6.97
C PHE A 36 5.62 20.06 6.77
N SER A 37 6.51 20.98 6.39
CA SER A 37 6.14 22.36 6.04
C SER A 37 5.16 22.42 4.87
N ILE A 38 5.30 21.55 3.88
CA ILE A 38 4.45 21.52 2.66
C ILE A 38 3.06 20.99 3.01
N ASN A 39 2.97 20.01 3.91
CA ASN A 39 1.71 19.37 4.29
C ASN A 39 0.86 20.21 5.24
N MET A 40 1.44 21.20 5.95
CA MET A 40 0.68 22.14 6.78
C MET A 40 -0.10 23.12 5.91
N ARG A 41 -1.43 22.98 5.95
CA ARG A 41 -2.37 23.90 5.29
C ARG A 41 -2.89 24.95 6.28
N GLU A 42 -3.12 26.16 5.77
CA GLU A 42 -3.71 27.22 6.55
C GLU A 42 -5.15 26.90 6.96
N ASN A 43 -5.54 27.28 8.17
CA ASN A 43 -6.89 27.12 8.73
C ASN A 43 -7.43 25.69 8.72
N THR A 44 -6.55 24.69 8.79
CA THR A 44 -6.93 23.28 8.84
C THR A 44 -6.18 22.52 9.91
N PHE A 45 -6.88 21.62 10.59
CA PHE A 45 -6.23 20.65 11.47
C PHE A 45 -5.53 19.59 10.64
N THR A 46 -4.30 19.29 10.99
CA THR A 46 -3.45 18.34 10.26
C THR A 46 -2.84 17.36 11.25
N ASP A 47 -3.14 16.09 11.09
CA ASP A 47 -2.60 14.98 11.89
C ASP A 47 -1.46 14.29 11.14
N THR A 48 -0.35 14.96 10.97
CA THR A 48 0.82 14.41 10.23
C THR A 48 1.53 13.32 11.04
N PHE A 49 1.59 13.48 12.35
CA PHE A 49 2.17 12.48 13.24
C PHE A 49 1.09 11.78 14.05
N ALA A 50 1.30 10.49 14.35
CA ALA A 50 0.37 9.75 15.16
C ALA A 50 0.26 10.37 16.55
N GLY A 51 -0.96 10.67 17.00
CA GLY A 51 -1.24 11.26 18.31
C GLY A 51 -0.91 12.76 18.46
N ILE A 52 -0.51 13.44 17.36
CA ILE A 52 -0.22 14.88 17.38
C ILE A 52 -1.04 15.58 16.31
N THR A 53 -1.83 16.55 16.74
CA THR A 53 -2.64 17.39 15.86
C THR A 53 -2.05 18.78 15.80
N PHE A 54 -1.83 19.27 14.58
CA PHE A 54 -1.34 20.63 14.31
C PHE A 54 -2.44 21.47 13.68
N PHE A 55 -2.49 22.73 14.07
CA PHE A 55 -3.29 23.76 13.40
C PHE A 55 -2.43 25.02 13.23
N VAL A 56 -2.52 25.62 12.06
CA VAL A 56 -1.83 26.86 11.71
C VAL A 56 -2.84 27.81 11.09
N GLU A 57 -2.97 29.00 11.65
CA GLU A 57 -3.90 29.98 11.10
C GLU A 57 -3.38 30.58 9.80
N LYS A 58 -2.09 30.95 9.75
CA LYS A 58 -1.48 31.57 8.56
C LYS A 58 -0.07 31.07 8.32
N LYS A 59 0.26 30.88 7.04
CA LYS A 59 1.59 30.48 6.58
C LYS A 59 2.12 31.51 5.58
N ILE A 60 3.24 32.12 5.86
CA ILE A 60 3.92 33.04 4.96
C ILE A 60 5.33 32.53 4.71
N ASN A 61 5.60 32.07 3.49
CA ASN A 61 6.84 31.38 3.13
C ASN A 61 7.07 30.16 4.05
N ASP A 62 8.18 30.16 4.82
CA ASP A 62 8.53 29.09 5.76
C ASP A 62 8.19 29.42 7.22
N ARG A 63 7.41 30.49 7.49
CA ARG A 63 6.96 30.87 8.82
C ARG A 63 5.49 30.59 9.02
N PHE A 64 5.17 30.10 10.19
CA PHE A 64 3.82 29.80 10.65
C PHE A 64 3.42 30.79 11.72
N TYR A 65 2.16 31.20 11.70
CA TYR A 65 1.59 32.13 12.65
C TYR A 65 0.36 31.54 13.33
N ASN A 66 0.21 31.84 14.63
CA ASN A 66 -0.86 31.32 15.48
C ASN A 66 -0.99 29.83 15.41
N ILE A 67 0.02 29.17 15.97
CA ILE A 67 0.20 27.74 15.93
C ILE A 67 -0.46 27.11 17.15
N PHE A 68 -1.26 26.08 16.92
CA PHE A 68 -1.80 25.21 17.96
C PHE A 68 -1.29 23.78 17.70
N ILE A 69 -0.82 23.13 18.76
CA ILE A 69 -0.36 21.75 18.72
C ILE A 69 -1.01 21.01 19.90
N SER A 70 -1.66 19.90 19.62
CA SER A 70 -2.20 18.99 20.64
C SER A 70 -1.46 17.68 20.60
N ASP A 71 -0.98 17.21 21.74
CA ASP A 71 -0.31 15.92 21.93
C ASP A 71 -1.16 15.05 22.85
N GLU A 72 -1.88 14.10 22.23
CA GLU A 72 -2.76 13.18 22.95
C GLU A 72 -2.01 11.96 23.51
N GLU A 73 -0.86 11.62 22.95
CA GLU A 73 -0.07 10.46 23.35
C GLU A 73 1.16 10.80 24.21
N ASN A 74 1.26 12.07 24.67
CA ASN A 74 2.32 12.56 25.56
C ASN A 74 3.76 12.39 24.98
N LYS A 75 3.90 12.48 23.67
CA LYS A 75 5.18 12.30 22.96
C LYS A 75 6.19 13.42 23.25
N PHE A 76 5.71 14.61 23.60
CA PHE A 76 6.55 15.73 23.99
C PHE A 76 6.99 15.74 25.45
N GLN A 77 6.52 14.81 26.29
CA GLN A 77 6.89 14.76 27.72
C GLN A 77 8.40 14.61 27.93
N ASN A 78 9.08 13.85 27.07
CA ASN A 78 10.55 13.69 27.14
C ASN A 78 11.32 14.97 26.80
N VAL A 79 10.66 15.95 26.18
CA VAL A 79 11.27 17.22 25.74
C VAL A 79 10.99 18.34 26.77
N ILE A 80 9.86 18.23 27.43
CA ILE A 80 9.43 19.17 28.44
C ILE A 80 9.49 18.42 29.77
N SER A 81 10.51 18.71 30.57
CA SER A 81 10.78 18.05 31.88
C SER A 81 9.67 18.31 32.92
N THR A 82 8.46 17.89 32.60
CA THR A 82 7.35 17.88 33.56
C THR A 82 7.37 16.54 34.30
N LYS A 83 7.49 16.60 35.61
CA LYS A 83 7.73 15.47 36.52
C LYS A 83 6.56 14.50 36.69
N GLU A 84 5.42 14.75 36.08
CA GLU A 84 4.19 13.99 36.29
C GLU A 84 3.59 13.48 34.95
N ASN A 85 2.89 12.36 35.03
CA ASN A 85 2.10 11.77 33.94
C ASN A 85 0.92 12.70 33.59
N ASN A 86 1.20 13.79 32.88
CA ASN A 86 0.18 14.73 32.47
C ASN A 86 -0.50 14.20 31.19
N ASN A 87 -1.80 14.07 31.26
CA ASN A 87 -2.63 13.70 30.11
C ASN A 87 -2.93 14.95 29.30
N ASN A 88 -2.73 14.88 27.96
CA ASN A 88 -3.03 15.94 26.99
C ASN A 88 -2.22 17.24 27.18
N LEU A 89 -1.20 17.36 26.34
CA LEU A 89 -0.36 18.56 26.30
C LEU A 89 -0.78 19.41 25.10
N ILE A 90 -1.03 20.70 25.37
CA ILE A 90 -1.39 21.68 24.35
C ILE A 90 -0.30 22.75 24.28
N ILE A 91 0.20 23.04 23.09
CA ILE A 91 1.19 24.10 22.85
C ILE A 91 0.55 25.15 21.94
N LEU A 92 0.60 26.38 22.40
CA LEU A 92 0.16 27.56 21.65
C LEU A 92 1.37 28.47 21.42
N ALA A 93 1.59 28.90 20.17
CA ALA A 93 2.69 29.80 19.85
C ALA A 93 2.25 30.85 18.82
N LYS A 94 2.79 32.07 18.97
CA LYS A 94 2.48 33.16 18.03
C LYS A 94 3.15 32.96 16.69
N GLU A 95 4.39 32.49 16.70
CA GLU A 95 5.20 32.29 15.50
C GLU A 95 6.04 31.02 15.60
N GLY A 96 6.36 30.43 14.47
CA GLY A 96 7.29 29.31 14.37
C GLY A 96 7.81 29.10 12.97
N PHE A 97 8.90 28.36 12.88
CA PHE A 97 9.46 27.88 11.61
C PHE A 97 10.14 26.54 11.79
N ILE A 98 10.34 25.84 10.67
CA ILE A 98 11.04 24.54 10.67
C ILE A 98 12.47 24.76 10.23
N SER A 99 13.41 24.25 11.01
CA SER A 99 14.83 24.24 10.69
C SER A 99 15.47 22.94 11.16
N GLN A 100 16.25 22.29 10.32
CA GLN A 100 17.01 21.07 10.65
C GLN A 100 16.21 20.00 11.41
N LYS A 101 14.99 19.68 10.92
CA LYS A 101 14.08 18.70 11.54
C LYS A 101 13.58 19.07 12.93
N LYS A 102 13.65 20.34 13.28
CA LYS A 102 13.13 20.91 14.51
C LYS A 102 12.07 21.96 14.18
N LEU A 103 11.00 21.99 14.95
CA LEU A 103 10.02 23.06 14.94
C LEU A 103 10.42 24.06 16.04
N VAL A 104 10.81 25.25 15.63
CA VAL A 104 11.19 26.35 16.52
C VAL A 104 9.97 27.24 16.71
N LEU A 105 9.53 27.39 17.94
CA LEU A 105 8.35 28.17 18.33
C LEU A 105 8.76 29.39 19.16
N PHE A 106 8.03 30.48 18.95
CA PHE A 106 8.28 31.75 19.68
C PHE A 106 7.03 32.26 20.33
N ASN A 107 7.24 32.92 21.50
CA ASN A 107 6.20 33.65 22.25
C ASN A 107 4.92 32.81 22.44
N GLY A 108 5.07 31.72 23.16
CA GLY A 108 3.97 30.79 23.36
C GLY A 108 3.79 30.36 24.81
N ARG A 109 2.87 29.43 24.97
CA ARG A 109 2.56 28.77 26.23
C ARG A 109 2.30 27.30 26.01
N ILE A 110 2.68 26.50 26.98
CA ILE A 110 2.43 25.07 27.05
C ILE A 110 1.42 24.89 28.18
N GLN A 111 0.35 24.21 27.89
CA GLN A 111 -0.70 23.88 28.86
C GLN A 111 -0.79 22.38 29.00
N SER A 112 -0.81 21.89 30.22
CA SER A 112 -0.99 20.47 30.52
C SER A 112 -2.00 20.30 31.64
N ILE A 113 -2.75 19.20 31.60
CA ILE A 113 -3.70 18.84 32.66
C ILE A 113 -3.02 17.79 33.53
N SER A 114 -2.78 18.14 34.80
CA SER A 114 -2.24 17.21 35.80
C SER A 114 -3.25 16.12 36.16
N SER A 115 -2.76 15.01 36.74
CA SER A 115 -3.59 13.91 37.27
C SER A 115 -4.66 14.40 38.27
N ASP A 116 -4.40 15.51 38.96
CA ASP A 116 -5.31 16.12 39.94
C ASP A 116 -6.29 17.13 39.33
N ASN A 117 -6.43 17.12 37.97
CA ASN A 117 -7.23 18.09 37.20
C ASN A 117 -6.81 19.58 37.37
N GLU A 118 -5.59 19.82 37.82
CA GLU A 118 -5.03 21.16 37.82
C GLU A 118 -4.41 21.48 36.45
N LEU A 119 -4.58 22.73 36.01
CA LEU A 119 -4.05 23.22 34.74
C LEU A 119 -2.68 23.85 35.00
N ASP A 120 -1.64 23.18 34.52
CA ASP A 120 -0.28 23.70 34.53
C ASP A 120 -0.02 24.52 33.27
N GLU A 121 0.47 25.74 33.43
CA GLU A 121 0.82 26.61 32.31
C GLU A 121 2.28 27.07 32.41
N ILE A 122 3.04 26.83 31.34
CA ILE A 122 4.43 27.26 31.18
C ILE A 122 4.50 28.24 30.01
N VAL A 123 4.88 29.49 30.28
CA VAL A 123 5.08 30.52 29.26
C VAL A 123 6.53 30.51 28.79
N PHE A 124 6.75 30.48 27.46
CA PHE A 124 8.09 30.51 26.90
C PHE A 124 8.29 31.63 25.87
N LYS A 125 9.52 32.12 25.75
CA LYS A 125 9.92 33.05 24.69
C LYS A 125 10.35 32.32 23.44
N LYS A 126 11.06 31.19 23.58
CA LYS A 126 11.51 30.30 22.50
C LYS A 126 11.52 28.88 23.02
N THR A 127 11.04 27.93 22.19
CA THR A 127 11.19 26.49 22.42
C THR A 127 11.49 25.78 21.14
N GLU A 128 12.15 24.64 21.21
CA GLU A 128 12.49 23.81 20.05
C GLU A 128 11.92 22.40 20.24
N LEU A 129 11.08 21.98 19.33
CA LEU A 129 10.49 20.65 19.31
C LEU A 129 11.22 19.81 18.26
N VAL A 130 11.81 18.70 18.67
CA VAL A 130 12.54 17.79 17.77
C VAL A 130 11.53 16.87 17.09
N LEU A 131 11.32 17.06 15.80
CA LEU A 131 10.35 16.29 15.01
C LEU A 131 10.87 14.91 14.57
N SER A 132 12.18 14.67 14.63
CA SER A 132 12.78 13.41 14.20
C SER A 132 12.39 12.19 15.04
N ASN A 133 11.88 12.42 16.26
CA ASN A 133 11.49 11.35 17.18
C ASN A 133 10.02 10.95 17.04
N PHE A 134 9.26 11.62 16.17
CA PHE A 134 7.85 11.33 16.00
C PHE A 134 7.62 10.33 14.89
N ASP A 135 6.79 9.36 15.20
CA ASP A 135 6.33 8.41 14.23
C ASP A 135 5.31 9.08 13.32
N SER A 136 5.63 9.14 12.03
CA SER A 136 4.66 9.52 11.03
C SER A 136 3.45 8.58 11.08
N ARG A 137 2.26 9.10 10.75
CA ARG A 137 1.05 8.28 10.57
C ARG A 137 1.16 7.27 9.42
N THR A 138 2.09 7.47 8.50
CA THR A 138 2.42 6.46 7.50
C THR A 138 2.97 5.25 8.24
N THR A 139 2.20 4.19 8.21
CA THR A 139 2.52 2.94 8.88
C THR A 139 3.96 2.52 8.56
N LYS A 140 4.82 2.41 9.58
CA LYS A 140 6.21 1.89 9.46
C LYS A 140 6.22 0.48 8.87
N VAL A 141 5.12 -0.24 9.04
CA VAL A 141 4.98 -1.60 8.53
C VAL A 141 4.60 -1.55 7.06
N PRO A 142 5.40 -2.13 6.15
CA PRO A 142 5.09 -2.19 4.74
C PRO A 142 3.83 -3.02 4.51
N LYS A 143 3.02 -2.60 3.55
CA LYS A 143 1.89 -3.40 3.09
C LYS A 143 2.42 -4.68 2.45
N VAL A 144 1.66 -5.77 2.54
CA VAL A 144 2.05 -7.08 1.97
C VAL A 144 2.44 -6.97 0.49
N GLN A 145 1.83 -6.03 -0.24
CA GLN A 145 2.13 -5.77 -1.66
C GLN A 145 3.52 -5.17 -1.91
N GLU A 146 4.13 -4.55 -0.90
CA GLU A 146 5.45 -3.91 -0.98
C GLU A 146 6.58 -4.88 -0.60
N ILE A 147 6.24 -5.99 0.04
CA ILE A 147 7.19 -7.01 0.48
C ILE A 147 7.66 -7.82 -0.73
N SER A 148 8.97 -8.09 -0.82
CA SER A 148 9.53 -8.86 -1.93
C SER A 148 8.94 -10.27 -2.00
N THR A 149 8.74 -10.79 -3.22
CA THR A 149 8.15 -12.12 -3.44
C THR A 149 9.00 -13.23 -2.82
N ASN A 150 10.34 -13.10 -2.89
CA ASN A 150 11.27 -14.05 -2.30
C ASN A 150 11.13 -14.12 -0.77
N TYR A 151 10.94 -12.96 -0.11
CA TYR A 151 10.69 -12.92 1.33
C TYR A 151 9.35 -13.57 1.67
N LEU A 152 8.28 -13.27 0.93
CA LEU A 152 6.96 -13.88 1.14
C LEU A 152 6.98 -15.40 0.99
N MET A 153 7.77 -15.95 0.07
CA MET A 153 7.90 -17.40 -0.10
C MET A 153 8.69 -18.07 1.02
N ARG A 154 9.71 -17.39 1.57
CA ARG A 154 10.55 -17.91 2.66
C ARG A 154 9.91 -17.76 4.04
N CYS A 155 8.97 -16.83 4.18
CA CYS A 155 8.23 -16.61 5.41
C CYS A 155 7.47 -17.88 5.78
N ASN A 156 7.90 -18.57 6.82
CA ASN A 156 7.20 -19.73 7.36
C ASN A 156 6.47 -19.36 8.67
N ASN A 157 5.42 -20.08 9.03
CA ASN A 157 4.62 -19.80 10.22
C ASN A 157 5.50 -19.83 11.48
N GLY A 158 5.61 -18.66 12.14
CA GLY A 158 6.22 -18.54 13.46
C GLY A 158 7.71 -18.21 13.51
N GLU A 159 8.44 -18.21 12.40
CA GLU A 159 9.82 -17.73 12.39
C GLU A 159 9.85 -16.23 12.12
N ASN A 160 10.22 -15.46 13.13
CA ASN A 160 10.70 -14.09 12.97
C ASN A 160 12.04 -14.14 12.21
N LEU A 161 11.99 -14.23 10.89
CA LEU A 161 13.18 -14.06 10.08
C LEU A 161 13.61 -12.60 10.21
N VAL A 162 14.50 -12.36 11.17
CA VAL A 162 15.26 -11.11 11.30
C VAL A 162 16.18 -11.02 10.09
N LEU A 163 15.65 -10.60 8.94
CA LEU A 163 16.47 -10.23 7.82
C LEU A 163 16.89 -8.76 8.00
N ILE A 164 18.11 -8.62 8.55
CA ILE A 164 19.08 -7.54 8.32
C ILE A 164 18.46 -6.27 7.72
N LYS A 165 17.96 -5.43 8.56
CA LYS A 165 17.71 -3.98 8.47
C LYS A 165 16.31 -3.48 8.79
N ASP A 166 15.27 -4.27 8.54
CA ASP A 166 13.90 -3.84 8.84
C ASP A 166 13.19 -4.99 9.57
N ASN A 167 12.71 -4.73 10.79
CA ASN A 167 11.93 -5.69 11.59
C ASN A 167 10.54 -5.93 10.96
N TYR A 168 10.51 -6.61 9.82
CA TYR A 168 9.24 -7.00 9.21
C TYR A 168 8.76 -8.31 9.83
N HIS A 169 7.59 -8.25 10.46
CA HIS A 169 6.87 -9.47 10.82
C HIS A 169 6.32 -10.14 9.57
N CYS A 170 6.36 -11.47 9.54
CA CYS A 170 5.70 -12.21 8.47
C CYS A 170 4.21 -11.85 8.44
N PRO A 171 3.67 -11.47 7.28
CA PRO A 171 2.26 -11.19 7.16
C PRO A 171 1.42 -12.44 7.43
N GLU A 172 0.17 -12.24 7.81
CA GLU A 172 -0.78 -13.31 8.05
C GLU A 172 -0.81 -14.29 6.86
N ASN A 173 -0.90 -15.58 7.18
CA ASN A 173 -0.74 -16.67 6.23
C ASN A 173 -1.69 -16.55 5.02
N ASN A 174 -2.92 -16.10 5.27
CA ASN A 174 -3.94 -15.93 4.24
C ASN A 174 -3.56 -14.83 3.24
N LEU A 175 -3.17 -13.66 3.74
CA LEU A 175 -2.74 -12.52 2.91
C LEU A 175 -1.46 -12.81 2.14
N ARG A 176 -0.55 -13.58 2.74
CA ARG A 176 0.70 -14.01 2.12
C ARG A 176 0.43 -14.94 0.94
N LYS A 177 -0.36 -16.03 1.15
CA LYS A 177 -0.72 -16.99 0.09
C LYS A 177 -1.45 -16.30 -1.05
N GLU A 178 -2.43 -15.45 -0.76
CA GLU A 178 -3.15 -14.66 -1.76
C GLU A 178 -2.20 -13.79 -2.59
N THR A 179 -1.30 -13.04 -1.92
CA THR A 179 -0.38 -12.14 -2.62
C THR A 179 0.59 -12.89 -3.52
N VAL A 180 1.14 -14.01 -3.07
CA VAL A 180 2.04 -14.87 -3.88
C VAL A 180 1.28 -15.46 -5.05
N ALA A 181 0.09 -16.01 -4.83
CA ALA A 181 -0.77 -16.57 -5.87
C ALA A 181 -1.14 -15.49 -6.92
N ARG A 182 -1.46 -14.28 -6.49
CA ARG A 182 -1.75 -13.14 -7.39
C ARG A 182 -0.56 -12.81 -8.30
N ARG A 183 0.64 -12.72 -7.73
CA ARG A 183 1.85 -12.34 -8.49
C ARG A 183 2.28 -13.38 -9.51
N LEU A 184 2.17 -14.65 -9.18
CA LEU A 184 2.63 -15.75 -10.03
C LEU A 184 1.53 -16.29 -10.97
N GLY A 185 0.29 -16.33 -10.51
CA GLY A 185 -0.81 -16.94 -11.23
C GLY A 185 -1.48 -16.02 -12.23
N LEU A 186 -1.68 -14.73 -11.87
CA LEU A 186 -2.38 -13.79 -12.75
C LEU A 186 -1.75 -13.67 -14.16
N PRO A 187 -0.41 -13.65 -14.31
CA PRO A 187 0.23 -13.67 -15.62
C PRO A 187 -0.14 -14.89 -16.48
N LEU A 188 -0.46 -16.03 -15.88
CA LEU A 188 -0.83 -17.25 -16.62
C LEU A 188 -2.22 -17.17 -17.25
N TYR A 189 -3.10 -16.30 -16.74
CA TYR A 189 -4.43 -16.09 -17.32
C TYR A 189 -4.39 -15.23 -18.59
N ILE A 190 -3.33 -14.42 -18.80
CA ILE A 190 -3.18 -13.59 -20.00
C ILE A 190 -3.17 -14.44 -21.28
N PRO A 191 -2.30 -15.46 -21.43
CA PRO A 191 -2.31 -16.30 -22.61
C PRO A 191 -3.59 -17.14 -22.74
N LEU A 192 -4.22 -17.53 -21.63
CA LEU A 192 -5.49 -18.26 -21.64
C LEU A 192 -6.59 -17.40 -22.27
N VAL A 193 -6.78 -16.18 -21.80
CA VAL A 193 -7.76 -15.25 -22.38
C VAL A 193 -7.42 -14.90 -23.82
N SER A 194 -6.15 -14.74 -24.15
CA SER A 194 -5.69 -14.48 -25.53
C SER A 194 -6.09 -15.61 -26.49
N ILE A 195 -5.94 -16.88 -26.08
CA ILE A 195 -6.37 -18.03 -26.88
C ILE A 195 -7.89 -18.05 -27.02
N ILE A 196 -8.65 -17.80 -25.94
CA ILE A 196 -10.11 -17.72 -26.02
C ILE A 196 -10.54 -16.62 -27.01
N CYS A 197 -9.90 -15.45 -26.93
CA CYS A 197 -10.18 -14.34 -27.84
C CYS A 197 -9.80 -14.66 -29.29
N SER A 198 -8.83 -15.54 -29.57
CA SER A 198 -8.45 -15.92 -30.93
C SER A 198 -9.57 -16.71 -31.66
N PHE A 199 -10.46 -17.36 -30.92
CA PHE A 199 -11.66 -17.96 -31.50
C PHE A 199 -12.65 -16.90 -32.06
N LEU A 200 -12.59 -15.64 -31.63
CA LEU A 200 -13.38 -14.54 -32.20
C LEU A 200 -12.96 -14.19 -33.64
N LEU A 201 -11.67 -14.28 -33.95
CA LEU A 201 -11.15 -13.95 -35.28
C LEU A 201 -11.69 -14.91 -36.32
N ARG A 202 -11.96 -16.18 -35.93
CA ARG A 202 -12.53 -17.20 -36.78
C ARG A 202 -13.99 -16.96 -37.13
N SER A 203 -14.78 -16.35 -36.27
CA SER A 203 -16.22 -16.11 -36.44
C SER A 203 -16.57 -15.06 -37.52
N ARG A 204 -15.68 -14.76 -38.44
CA ARG A 204 -15.83 -13.70 -39.47
C ARG A 204 -16.74 -14.05 -40.65
N GLY A 205 -17.45 -15.18 -40.61
CA GLY A 205 -18.40 -15.60 -41.63
C GLY A 205 -19.67 -14.72 -41.67
N LYS A 206 -20.24 -14.60 -42.88
CA LYS A 206 -21.30 -13.67 -43.28
C LYS A 206 -22.69 -13.97 -42.72
N ASN A 207 -22.87 -14.98 -41.85
CA ASN A 207 -24.17 -15.44 -41.38
C ASN A 207 -24.56 -14.86 -40.01
N SER A 208 -25.86 -14.65 -39.80
CA SER A 208 -26.50 -14.15 -38.58
C SER A 208 -26.04 -14.82 -37.28
N ASP A 209 -25.69 -16.11 -37.35
CA ASP A 209 -25.15 -16.91 -36.22
C ASP A 209 -23.81 -16.39 -35.66
N SER A 210 -23.12 -15.51 -36.39
CA SER A 210 -21.86 -14.93 -36.01
C SER A 210 -21.93 -14.02 -34.78
N PHE A 211 -23.09 -13.37 -34.56
CA PHE A 211 -23.29 -12.45 -33.43
C PHE A 211 -23.37 -13.24 -32.11
N PHE A 212 -24.19 -14.28 -32.06
CA PHE A 212 -24.34 -15.12 -30.87
C PHE A 212 -23.02 -15.82 -30.49
N LYS A 213 -22.24 -16.28 -31.47
CA LYS A 213 -20.93 -16.89 -31.23
C LYS A 213 -19.93 -15.90 -30.62
N ARG A 214 -19.91 -14.66 -31.07
CA ARG A 214 -19.03 -13.60 -30.51
C ARG A 214 -19.40 -13.27 -29.07
N TYR A 215 -20.71 -13.12 -28.82
CA TYR A 215 -21.19 -12.85 -27.47
C TYR A 215 -20.88 -14.00 -26.52
N PHE A 216 -21.04 -15.24 -26.96
CA PHE A 216 -20.74 -16.43 -26.18
C PHE A 216 -19.24 -16.55 -25.84
N ILE A 217 -18.34 -16.28 -26.77
CA ILE A 217 -16.89 -16.26 -26.52
C ILE A 217 -16.51 -15.16 -25.54
N PHE A 218 -17.10 -13.98 -25.70
CA PHE A 218 -16.91 -12.89 -24.73
C PHE A 218 -17.37 -13.31 -23.33
N LEU A 219 -18.55 -13.92 -23.22
CA LEU A 219 -19.08 -14.38 -21.95
C LEU A 219 -18.16 -15.42 -21.30
N ILE A 220 -17.63 -16.36 -22.05
CA ILE A 220 -16.68 -17.38 -21.54
C ILE A 220 -15.40 -16.68 -21.03
N SER A 221 -14.84 -15.74 -21.77
CA SER A 221 -13.66 -14.99 -21.32
C SER A 221 -13.93 -14.24 -20.03
N PHE A 222 -15.10 -13.61 -19.93
CA PHE A 222 -15.51 -12.87 -18.76
C PHE A 222 -15.70 -13.78 -17.54
N ILE A 223 -16.36 -14.92 -17.72
CA ILE A 223 -16.52 -15.94 -16.65
C ILE A 223 -15.16 -16.50 -16.22
N ALA A 224 -14.24 -16.73 -17.15
CA ALA A 224 -12.89 -17.20 -16.83
C ALA A 224 -12.13 -16.19 -15.95
N LEU A 225 -12.22 -14.89 -16.24
CA LEU A 225 -11.61 -13.85 -15.43
C LEU A 225 -12.28 -13.69 -14.06
N LEU A 226 -13.62 -13.74 -14.02
CA LEU A 226 -14.35 -13.70 -12.75
C LEU A 226 -14.02 -14.89 -11.86
N SER A 227 -13.98 -16.10 -12.44
CA SER A 227 -13.61 -17.30 -11.67
C SER A 227 -12.18 -17.24 -11.16
N ALA A 228 -11.25 -16.68 -11.94
CA ALA A 228 -9.88 -16.46 -11.50
C ALA A 228 -9.80 -15.51 -10.30
N GLU A 229 -10.50 -14.38 -10.33
CA GLU A 229 -10.49 -13.42 -9.21
C GLU A 229 -11.18 -14.00 -7.95
N LEU A 230 -12.26 -14.75 -8.12
CA LEU A 230 -12.94 -15.44 -7.00
C LEU A 230 -12.02 -16.49 -6.36
N LEU A 231 -11.41 -17.37 -7.16
CA LEU A 231 -10.50 -18.39 -6.67
C LEU A 231 -9.29 -17.76 -5.96
N LEU A 232 -8.76 -16.67 -6.51
CA LEU A 232 -7.65 -15.95 -5.91
C LEU A 232 -8.02 -15.37 -4.53
N ARG A 233 -9.21 -14.81 -4.40
CA ARG A 233 -9.69 -14.24 -3.12
C ARG A 233 -9.81 -15.29 -2.02
N PHE A 234 -10.18 -16.52 -2.41
CA PHE A 234 -10.28 -17.65 -1.49
C PHE A 234 -9.00 -18.50 -1.39
N ALA A 235 -7.97 -18.21 -2.19
CA ALA A 235 -6.70 -18.94 -2.18
C ALA A 235 -5.97 -18.86 -0.82
N GLY A 236 -6.13 -17.76 -0.08
CA GLY A 236 -5.58 -17.62 1.26
C GLY A 236 -6.19 -18.57 2.29
N PHE A 237 -7.47 -18.90 2.15
CA PHE A 237 -8.23 -19.69 3.12
C PHE A 237 -8.21 -21.20 2.86
N SER A 238 -8.05 -21.62 1.60
CA SER A 238 -8.10 -23.03 1.20
C SER A 238 -7.00 -23.39 0.23
N GLU A 239 -6.28 -24.47 0.52
CA GLU A 239 -5.24 -24.99 -0.37
C GLU A 239 -5.84 -25.49 -1.69
N LEU A 240 -7.05 -26.04 -1.65
CA LEU A 240 -7.77 -26.51 -2.82
C LEU A 240 -8.06 -25.36 -3.79
N ASN A 241 -8.47 -24.21 -3.31
CA ASN A 241 -8.72 -23.04 -4.15
C ASN A 241 -7.43 -22.51 -4.78
N THR A 242 -6.33 -22.53 -4.04
CA THR A 242 -5.00 -22.18 -4.57
C THR A 242 -4.59 -23.15 -5.68
N LEU A 243 -4.79 -24.45 -5.49
CA LEU A 243 -4.49 -25.47 -6.48
C LEU A 243 -5.35 -25.29 -7.73
N LEU A 244 -6.66 -25.12 -7.59
CA LEU A 244 -7.58 -24.88 -8.71
C LEU A 244 -7.21 -23.61 -9.47
N TYR A 245 -6.82 -22.55 -8.77
CA TYR A 245 -6.40 -21.30 -9.38
C TYR A 245 -5.23 -21.47 -10.36
N PHE A 246 -4.23 -22.29 -10.04
CA PHE A 246 -3.11 -22.59 -10.91
C PHE A 246 -3.45 -23.67 -11.94
N LEU A 247 -4.26 -24.64 -11.59
CA LEU A 247 -4.59 -25.78 -12.46
C LEU A 247 -5.41 -25.34 -13.67
N ILE A 248 -6.34 -24.40 -13.51
CA ILE A 248 -7.18 -23.88 -14.60
C ILE A 248 -6.33 -23.35 -15.77
N PRO A 249 -5.39 -22.42 -15.62
CA PRO A 249 -4.60 -21.95 -16.73
C PRO A 249 -3.60 -23.00 -17.24
N ILE A 250 -3.01 -23.82 -16.38
CA ILE A 250 -2.02 -24.83 -16.78
C ILE A 250 -2.66 -25.93 -17.66
N MET A 251 -3.85 -26.41 -17.29
CA MET A 251 -4.57 -27.42 -18.09
C MET A 251 -5.39 -26.79 -19.20
N GLY A 252 -5.94 -25.61 -19.00
CA GLY A 252 -6.76 -24.90 -19.97
C GLY A 252 -5.97 -24.46 -21.21
N LEU A 253 -4.73 -24.00 -21.05
CA LEU A 253 -3.90 -23.56 -22.16
C LEU A 253 -3.65 -24.64 -23.21
N PRO A 254 -3.12 -25.83 -22.88
CA PRO A 254 -2.89 -26.89 -23.88
C PRO A 254 -4.19 -27.42 -24.50
N LEU A 255 -5.26 -27.53 -23.72
CA LEU A 255 -6.55 -27.99 -24.18
C LEU A 255 -7.16 -27.00 -25.19
N LEU A 256 -7.20 -25.73 -24.89
CA LEU A 256 -7.71 -24.70 -25.80
C LEU A 256 -6.84 -24.54 -27.03
N TYR A 257 -5.52 -24.63 -26.90
CA TYR A 257 -4.61 -24.62 -28.02
C TYR A 257 -4.85 -25.82 -28.99
N TYR A 258 -5.03 -27.01 -28.43
CA TYR A 258 -5.34 -28.22 -29.23
C TYR A 258 -6.68 -28.08 -29.95
N MET A 259 -7.71 -27.57 -29.25
CA MET A 259 -9.01 -27.29 -29.88
C MET A 259 -8.90 -26.26 -31.01
N LEU A 260 -8.11 -25.21 -30.82
CA LEU A 260 -7.87 -24.22 -31.86
C LEU A 260 -7.20 -24.81 -33.07
N LYS A 261 -6.15 -25.63 -32.86
CA LYS A 261 -5.42 -26.31 -33.93
C LYS A 261 -6.33 -27.20 -34.79
N ILE A 262 -7.10 -28.11 -34.17
CA ILE A 262 -8.05 -28.98 -34.88
C ILE A 262 -9.06 -28.17 -35.70
N ASN A 263 -9.49 -27.09 -35.12
CA ASN A 263 -10.46 -26.20 -35.74
C ASN A 263 -9.87 -25.45 -36.95
N LEU A 264 -8.59 -25.11 -36.95
CA LEU A 264 -7.90 -24.50 -38.09
C LEU A 264 -7.66 -25.52 -39.22
N GLU A 265 -7.21 -26.72 -38.89
CA GLU A 265 -6.99 -27.80 -39.86
C GLU A 265 -8.27 -28.20 -40.62
N LYS A 266 -9.44 -28.17 -39.94
CA LYS A 266 -10.75 -28.41 -40.58
C LYS A 266 -11.20 -27.33 -41.55
N GLN A 267 -10.55 -26.17 -41.54
CA GLN A 267 -10.90 -25.04 -42.40
C GLN A 267 -10.05 -25.02 -43.68
N GLU A 268 -8.89 -25.71 -43.67
CA GLU A 268 -7.98 -25.83 -44.79
C GLU A 268 -8.32 -27.05 -45.68
N SER A 269 -9.07 -28.02 -45.17
CA SER A 269 -9.58 -29.17 -45.92
C SER A 269 -10.99 -28.91 -46.46
#